data_8de81086f4f3544e080520cfd6a8af05
#
_entry.id   8de81086f4f3544e080520cfd6a8af05
#
_cell.length_a   1.000
_cell.length_b   1.000
_cell.length_c   1.000
_cell.angle_alpha   90.00
_cell.angle_beta   90.00
_cell.angle_gamma   90.00
#
_symmetry.space_group_name_H-M   'P 1'
#
loop_
_entity.id
_entity.type
_entity.pdbx_description
1 polymer ?
#
loop_
_entity_poly.entity_id
_entity_poly.type
_entity_poly.pdbx_seq_one_letter_code
_entity_poly.pdbx_strand_id
1 'polypeptide(L)'
;MTGVQTCALPIYLRPPVVLLDVHLPGGDGGGGAEVVRRCLDVPGTRFLALSVSDASEDVVAVIRAGARGYVTKAIDPTALSDAVLRVAGGDAVFSPRLAGFVLDAFGAAAGDVATGDDELDRLSAREREVMRLIARGYTYREVASELFISIKTVETHVSAVLRKLQLSNRNELTRWAAARRLL
;
A
#
# COMPACT_ATOMS: atom_id res chain seq x y z
N MET A 1 -7.59 12.59 -20.13
CA MET A 1 -6.28 12.04 -20.57
C MET A 1 -6.29 10.56 -20.22
N THR A 2 -6.20 9.70 -21.19
CA THR A 2 -6.22 8.24 -20.99
C THR A 2 -4.87 7.79 -20.42
N GLY A 3 -4.85 6.73 -19.60
CA GLY A 3 -3.64 6.22 -18.93
C GLY A 3 -2.46 5.90 -19.85
N VAL A 4 -2.71 5.73 -21.15
CA VAL A 4 -1.69 5.55 -22.21
C VAL A 4 -0.84 6.80 -22.40
N GLN A 5 -1.41 8.01 -22.27
CA GLN A 5 -0.67 9.27 -22.44
C GLN A 5 0.24 9.59 -21.27
N THR A 6 -0.08 9.11 -20.06
CA THR A 6 0.72 9.38 -18.85
C THR A 6 2.07 8.64 -18.86
N CYS A 7 2.14 7.46 -19.49
CA CYS A 7 3.40 6.70 -19.64
C CYS A 7 4.26 7.18 -20.82
N ALA A 8 3.68 7.86 -21.81
CA ALA A 8 4.42 8.29 -23.00
C ALA A 8 5.54 9.29 -22.68
N LEU A 9 5.29 10.26 -21.80
CA LEU A 9 6.27 11.27 -21.42
C LEU A 9 7.52 10.69 -20.73
N PRO A 10 7.42 9.88 -19.69
CA PRO A 10 8.59 9.24 -19.05
C PRO A 10 9.40 8.38 -20.05
N ILE A 11 8.74 7.62 -20.89
CA ILE A 11 9.39 6.76 -21.89
C ILE A 11 10.16 7.59 -22.92
N TYR A 12 9.59 8.68 -23.40
CA TYR A 12 10.19 9.52 -24.44
C TYR A 12 11.28 10.44 -23.90
N LEU A 13 11.02 11.14 -22.79
CA LEU A 13 11.92 12.15 -22.23
C LEU A 13 13.02 11.57 -21.34
N ARG A 14 12.80 10.39 -20.77
CA ARG A 14 13.72 9.70 -19.83
C ARG A 14 14.25 10.63 -18.72
N PRO A 15 13.37 11.34 -17.99
CA PRO A 15 13.81 12.23 -16.94
C PRO A 15 14.42 11.41 -15.79
N PRO A 16 15.38 11.96 -15.04
CA PRO A 16 15.96 11.27 -13.88
C PRO A 16 14.92 11.03 -12.76
N VAL A 17 13.93 11.92 -12.63
CA VAL A 17 12.83 11.78 -11.67
C VAL A 17 11.51 12.18 -12.31
N VAL A 18 10.48 11.41 -12.04
CA VAL A 18 9.08 11.73 -12.34
C VAL A 18 8.34 11.99 -11.04
N LEU A 19 7.78 13.20 -10.88
CA LEU A 19 6.78 13.48 -9.87
C LEU A 19 5.43 12.93 -10.33
N LEU A 20 4.88 12.00 -9.58
CA LEU A 20 3.69 11.27 -9.98
C LEU A 20 2.55 11.46 -8.98
N ASP A 21 1.42 12.00 -9.42
CA ASP A 21 0.20 11.99 -8.63
C ASP A 21 -0.30 10.53 -8.45
N VAL A 22 -0.58 10.16 -7.22
CA VAL A 22 -1.09 8.82 -6.89
C VAL A 22 -2.52 8.63 -7.37
N HIS A 23 -3.34 9.68 -7.30
CA HIS A 23 -4.75 9.66 -7.64
C HIS A 23 -5.01 10.23 -9.04
N LEU A 24 -4.45 9.58 -10.06
CA LEU A 24 -4.69 9.97 -11.44
C LEU A 24 -6.09 9.51 -11.90
N PRO A 25 -6.90 10.40 -12.49
CA PRO A 25 -8.17 10.01 -13.09
C PRO A 25 -7.94 9.22 -14.38
N GLY A 26 -8.67 8.14 -14.56
CA GLY A 26 -8.64 7.30 -15.76
C GLY A 26 -7.72 6.09 -15.67
N GLY A 27 -7.81 5.20 -16.63
CA GLY A 27 -7.16 3.89 -16.65
C GLY A 27 -8.00 2.80 -15.97
N ASP A 28 -7.43 1.60 -15.86
CA ASP A 28 -8.10 0.40 -15.32
C ASP A 28 -8.18 0.41 -13.77
N GLY A 29 -8.18 1.60 -13.14
CA GLY A 29 -8.32 1.77 -11.69
C GLY A 29 -7.00 1.68 -10.90
N GLY A 30 -5.87 1.53 -11.56
CA GLY A 30 -4.55 1.38 -10.92
C GLY A 30 -3.85 2.70 -10.53
N GLY A 31 -4.39 3.87 -10.94
CA GLY A 31 -3.84 5.18 -10.58
C GLY A 31 -2.33 5.32 -10.85
N GLY A 32 -1.64 6.04 -9.97
CA GLY A 32 -0.19 6.25 -10.07
C GLY A 32 0.63 4.97 -9.98
N ALA A 33 0.20 3.99 -9.20
CA ALA A 33 0.89 2.71 -9.08
C ALA A 33 0.95 1.95 -10.43
N GLU A 34 -0.10 2.05 -11.24
CA GLU A 34 -0.12 1.45 -12.58
C GLU A 34 0.88 2.14 -13.51
N VAL A 35 0.98 3.48 -13.46
CA VAL A 35 1.96 4.24 -14.24
C VAL A 35 3.39 3.82 -13.89
N VAL A 36 3.70 3.68 -12.59
CA VAL A 36 5.02 3.22 -12.15
C VAL A 36 5.34 1.85 -12.73
N ARG A 37 4.42 0.87 -12.58
CA ARG A 37 4.64 -0.50 -13.12
C ARG A 37 4.92 -0.51 -14.60
N ARG A 38 4.16 0.25 -15.39
CA ARG A 38 4.34 0.32 -16.85
C ARG A 38 5.63 1.01 -17.29
N CYS A 39 6.20 1.82 -16.42
CA CYS A 39 7.40 2.61 -16.72
C CYS A 39 8.65 2.13 -15.97
N LEU A 40 8.60 0.97 -15.29
CA LEU A 40 9.74 0.42 -14.53
C LEU A 40 10.99 0.19 -15.40
N ASP A 41 10.77 -0.20 -16.66
CA ASP A 41 11.84 -0.54 -17.60
C ASP A 41 12.48 0.70 -18.27
N VAL A 42 12.05 1.93 -17.90
CA VAL A 42 12.66 3.16 -18.43
C VAL A 42 14.00 3.40 -17.72
N PRO A 43 15.14 3.25 -18.42
CA PRO A 43 16.44 3.31 -17.78
C PRO A 43 16.71 4.68 -17.14
N GLY A 44 17.18 4.66 -15.89
CA GLY A 44 17.59 5.86 -15.17
C GLY A 44 16.46 6.73 -14.62
N THR A 45 15.20 6.41 -14.92
CA THR A 45 14.03 7.14 -14.41
C THR A 45 13.59 6.59 -13.05
N ARG A 46 13.39 7.46 -12.08
CA ARG A 46 12.87 7.13 -10.75
C ARG A 46 11.56 7.87 -10.50
N PHE A 47 10.70 7.29 -9.66
CA PHE A 47 9.39 7.85 -9.37
C PHE A 47 9.33 8.33 -7.92
N LEU A 48 8.91 9.59 -7.74
CA LEU A 48 8.53 10.18 -6.46
C LEU A 48 7.03 10.42 -6.48
N ALA A 49 6.29 9.67 -5.67
CA ALA A 49 4.85 9.82 -5.57
C ALA A 49 4.47 11.07 -4.80
N LEU A 50 3.46 11.77 -5.28
CA LEU A 50 2.91 12.99 -4.69
C LEU A 50 1.40 12.79 -4.51
N SER A 51 0.86 12.93 -3.29
CA SER A 51 -0.56 12.69 -3.01
C SER A 51 -1.13 13.65 -1.97
N VAL A 52 -2.43 13.84 -1.99
CA VAL A 52 -3.16 14.50 -0.90
C VAL A 52 -3.41 13.55 0.28
N SER A 53 -3.36 12.25 0.05
CA SER A 53 -3.59 11.19 1.04
C SER A 53 -2.26 10.72 1.64
N ASP A 54 -2.28 10.36 2.92
CA ASP A 54 -1.21 9.65 3.62
C ASP A 54 -1.65 8.23 4.06
N ALA A 55 -2.68 7.70 3.40
CA ALA A 55 -3.18 6.35 3.67
C ALA A 55 -2.12 5.29 3.38
N SER A 56 -1.95 4.34 4.29
CA SER A 56 -0.95 3.28 4.19
C SER A 56 -1.09 2.45 2.91
N GLU A 57 -2.32 2.24 2.45
CA GLU A 57 -2.62 1.47 1.24
C GLU A 57 -2.06 2.14 -0.02
N ASP A 58 -2.23 3.46 -0.14
CA ASP A 58 -1.70 4.25 -1.25
C ASP A 58 -0.17 4.22 -1.26
N VAL A 59 0.44 4.41 -0.08
CA VAL A 59 1.90 4.39 0.08
C VAL A 59 2.47 3.04 -0.33
N VAL A 60 1.93 1.96 0.25
CA VAL A 60 2.41 0.59 0.00
C VAL A 60 2.20 0.19 -1.47
N ALA A 61 1.05 0.53 -2.06
CA ALA A 61 0.75 0.20 -3.46
C ALA A 61 1.76 0.83 -4.43
N VAL A 62 2.09 2.10 -4.24
CA VAL A 62 3.00 2.85 -5.13
C VAL A 62 4.46 2.41 -4.92
N ILE A 63 4.88 2.11 -3.68
CA ILE A 63 6.23 1.63 -3.40
C ILE A 63 6.44 0.21 -3.93
N ARG A 64 5.46 -0.69 -3.75
CA ARG A 64 5.49 -2.03 -4.37
C ARG A 64 5.51 -1.96 -5.89
N ALA A 65 4.93 -0.93 -6.48
CA ALA A 65 5.01 -0.69 -7.91
C ALA A 65 6.40 -0.21 -8.37
N GLY A 66 7.31 0.18 -7.45
CA GLY A 66 8.69 0.56 -7.73
C GLY A 66 9.02 2.04 -7.52
N ALA A 67 8.10 2.84 -6.94
CA ALA A 67 8.43 4.23 -6.60
C ALA A 67 9.50 4.29 -5.51
N ARG A 68 10.39 5.28 -5.59
CA ARG A 68 11.50 5.49 -4.65
C ARG A 68 11.16 6.42 -3.50
N GLY A 69 9.98 7.01 -3.51
CA GLY A 69 9.56 7.85 -2.42
C GLY A 69 8.10 8.22 -2.51
N TYR A 70 7.61 8.77 -1.40
CA TYR A 70 6.24 9.26 -1.26
C TYR A 70 6.22 10.51 -0.41
N VAL A 71 5.65 11.58 -0.93
CA VAL A 71 5.45 12.83 -0.22
C VAL A 71 4.00 13.30 -0.37
N THR A 72 3.49 14.00 0.64
CA THR A 72 2.16 14.60 0.55
C THR A 72 2.22 15.95 -0.15
N LYS A 73 1.15 16.37 -0.80
CA LYS A 73 1.03 17.70 -1.45
C LYS A 73 1.09 18.87 -0.45
N ALA A 74 1.09 18.59 0.84
CA ALA A 74 1.33 19.58 1.90
C ALA A 74 2.83 19.83 2.17
N ILE A 75 3.74 19.15 1.45
CA ILE A 75 5.17 19.35 1.59
C ILE A 75 5.56 20.79 1.22
N ASP A 76 6.51 21.36 1.97
CA ASP A 76 7.12 22.65 1.63
C ASP A 76 7.87 22.59 0.29
N PRO A 77 7.83 23.65 -0.55
CA PRO A 77 8.49 23.67 -1.85
C PRO A 77 10.01 23.41 -1.79
N THR A 78 10.70 23.90 -0.75
CA THR A 78 12.12 23.65 -0.57
C THR A 78 12.38 22.19 -0.24
N ALA A 79 11.59 21.61 0.67
CA ALA A 79 11.67 20.20 1.01
C ALA A 79 11.30 19.29 -0.17
N LEU A 80 10.37 19.71 -1.05
CA LEU A 80 10.07 18.98 -2.28
C LEU A 80 11.26 18.97 -3.24
N SER A 81 11.94 20.12 -3.39
CA SER A 81 13.14 20.20 -4.22
C SER A 81 14.26 19.28 -3.72
N ASP A 82 14.50 19.27 -2.42
CA ASP A 82 15.46 18.36 -1.78
C ASP A 82 15.06 16.88 -1.98
N ALA A 83 13.77 16.56 -1.84
CA ALA A 83 13.25 15.23 -2.07
C ALA A 83 13.51 14.75 -3.51
N VAL A 84 13.29 15.63 -4.50
CA VAL A 84 13.57 15.31 -5.92
C VAL A 84 15.06 15.05 -6.13
N LEU A 85 15.95 15.89 -5.59
CA LEU A 85 17.39 15.73 -5.74
C LEU A 85 17.89 14.43 -5.08
N ARG A 86 17.40 14.09 -3.91
CA ARG A 86 17.72 12.84 -3.21
C ARG A 86 17.24 11.62 -3.99
N VAL A 87 16.04 11.64 -4.51
CA VAL A 87 15.52 10.56 -5.37
C VAL A 87 16.34 10.46 -6.66
N ALA A 88 16.74 11.59 -7.26
CA ALA A 88 17.64 11.59 -8.42
C ALA A 88 19.00 10.95 -8.08
N GLY A 89 19.51 11.14 -6.86
CA GLY A 89 20.73 10.50 -6.36
C GLY A 89 20.57 9.00 -6.06
N GLY A 90 19.33 8.49 -5.99
CA GLY A 90 19.06 7.07 -5.70
C GLY A 90 18.54 6.80 -4.30
N ASP A 91 18.41 7.82 -3.45
CA ASP A 91 17.88 7.69 -2.11
C ASP A 91 16.37 7.38 -2.13
N ALA A 92 15.90 6.74 -1.06
CA ALA A 92 14.48 6.65 -0.77
C ALA A 92 14.03 7.87 0.08
N VAL A 93 12.86 8.43 -0.24
CA VAL A 93 12.35 9.62 0.45
C VAL A 93 10.95 9.37 1.00
N PHE A 94 10.83 9.42 2.33
CA PHE A 94 9.56 9.29 3.06
C PHE A 94 9.56 10.24 4.26
N SER A 95 8.38 10.69 4.69
CA SER A 95 8.26 11.23 6.04
C SER A 95 8.47 10.10 7.07
N PRO A 96 8.89 10.39 8.32
CA PRO A 96 9.08 9.36 9.34
C PRO A 96 7.85 8.47 9.55
N ARG A 97 6.65 9.05 9.50
CA ARG A 97 5.39 8.31 9.60
C ARG A 97 5.17 7.34 8.44
N LEU A 98 5.44 7.78 7.22
CA LEU A 98 5.26 6.97 6.02
C LEU A 98 6.33 5.88 5.91
N ALA A 99 7.55 6.14 6.40
CA ALA A 99 8.60 5.14 6.49
C ALA A 99 8.19 3.96 7.38
N GLY A 100 7.45 4.21 8.47
CA GLY A 100 6.87 3.15 9.31
C GLY A 100 5.95 2.22 8.50
N PHE A 101 5.04 2.75 7.71
CA PHE A 101 4.15 1.92 6.86
C PHE A 101 4.91 1.07 5.85
N VAL A 102 5.99 1.62 5.29
CA VAL A 102 6.86 0.89 4.35
C VAL A 102 7.59 -0.23 5.08
N LEU A 103 8.19 0.06 6.24
CA LEU A 103 8.89 -0.95 7.06
C LEU A 103 7.94 -2.06 7.51
N ASP A 104 6.74 -1.72 7.98
CA ASP A 104 5.73 -2.70 8.39
C ASP A 104 5.29 -3.59 7.21
N ALA A 105 5.08 -2.99 6.04
CA ALA A 105 4.64 -3.71 4.85
C ALA A 105 5.74 -4.62 4.25
N PHE A 106 7.02 -4.24 4.40
CA PHE A 106 8.15 -4.99 3.87
C PHE A 106 8.88 -5.78 4.96
N GLY A 107 8.84 -5.34 6.24
CA GLY A 107 9.37 -6.07 7.38
C GLY A 107 8.59 -7.35 7.66
N ALA A 108 7.28 -7.32 7.47
CA ALA A 108 6.45 -8.54 7.47
C ALA A 108 6.83 -9.51 6.32
N ALA A 109 7.39 -8.99 5.22
CA ALA A 109 7.90 -9.82 4.13
C ALA A 109 9.31 -10.38 4.36
N ALA A 110 10.09 -9.79 5.28
CA ALA A 110 11.44 -10.27 5.61
C ALA A 110 11.44 -11.33 6.73
N GLY A 111 10.34 -11.50 7.44
CA GLY A 111 10.18 -12.48 8.54
C GLY A 111 9.56 -13.81 8.15
N ASP A 112 9.06 -13.97 6.94
CA ASP A 112 8.40 -15.21 6.48
C ASP A 112 9.00 -15.71 5.15
N VAL A 113 10.16 -16.33 5.26
CA VAL A 113 10.58 -17.32 4.26
C VAL A 113 9.97 -18.67 4.69
N ALA A 114 8.87 -19.01 4.11
CA ALA A 114 8.26 -20.31 3.90
C ALA A 114 6.80 -20.40 4.35
N THR A 115 6.01 -20.47 3.40
CA THR A 115 4.72 -21.08 3.07
C THR A 115 3.76 -20.05 2.49
N GLY A 116 3.81 -19.96 1.16
CA GLY A 116 2.93 -19.07 0.39
C GLY A 116 1.46 -19.41 0.62
N ASP A 117 0.77 -18.50 1.27
CA ASP A 117 -0.68 -18.44 1.21
C ASP A 117 -1.03 -17.18 0.44
N ASP A 118 -1.13 -17.28 -0.89
CA ASP A 118 -1.48 -16.18 -1.81
C ASP A 118 -2.75 -15.42 -1.37
N GLU A 119 -3.58 -16.02 -0.53
CA GLU A 119 -4.80 -15.44 0.00
C GLU A 119 -4.51 -14.42 1.12
N LEU A 120 -3.49 -14.66 1.97
CA LEU A 120 -3.10 -13.70 3.01
C LEU A 120 -2.44 -12.44 2.43
N ASP A 121 -1.76 -12.58 1.30
CA ASP A 121 -1.10 -11.45 0.64
C ASP A 121 -2.09 -10.44 0.01
N ARG A 122 -3.34 -10.86 -0.17
CA ARG A 122 -4.44 -9.96 -0.60
C ARG A 122 -4.94 -9.06 0.52
N LEU A 123 -4.61 -9.35 1.78
CA LEU A 123 -5.04 -8.56 2.93
C LEU A 123 -4.02 -7.46 3.26
N SER A 124 -4.52 -6.26 3.54
CA SER A 124 -3.68 -5.19 4.11
C SER A 124 -3.20 -5.59 5.52
N ALA A 125 -2.16 -4.94 6.03
CA ALA A 125 -1.65 -5.17 7.37
C ALA A 125 -2.78 -5.04 8.44
N ARG A 126 -3.63 -4.01 8.30
CA ARG A 126 -4.75 -3.76 9.21
C ARG A 126 -5.85 -4.82 9.10
N GLU A 127 -6.16 -5.28 7.89
CA GLU A 127 -7.09 -6.38 7.67
C GLU A 127 -6.58 -7.69 8.27
N ARG A 128 -5.28 -7.99 8.17
CA ARG A 128 -4.65 -9.17 8.81
C ARG A 128 -4.73 -9.10 10.34
N GLU A 129 -4.51 -7.93 10.91
CA GLU A 129 -4.59 -7.71 12.36
C GLU A 129 -6.01 -7.91 12.88
N VAL A 130 -7.00 -7.29 12.22
CA VAL A 130 -8.42 -7.49 12.52
C VAL A 130 -8.81 -8.97 12.34
N MET A 131 -8.40 -9.61 11.25
CA MET A 131 -8.65 -11.02 10.96
C MET A 131 -8.11 -11.93 12.07
N ARG A 132 -6.88 -11.72 12.54
CA ARG A 132 -6.26 -12.51 13.63
C ARG A 132 -7.05 -12.40 14.94
N LEU A 133 -7.48 -11.21 15.32
CA LEU A 133 -8.27 -11.01 16.54
C LEU A 133 -9.65 -11.66 16.43
N ILE A 134 -10.32 -11.50 15.28
CA ILE A 134 -11.60 -12.16 15.02
C ILE A 134 -11.46 -13.69 15.03
N ALA A 135 -10.41 -14.22 14.43
CA ALA A 135 -10.13 -15.66 14.41
C ALA A 135 -9.91 -16.23 15.81
N ARG A 136 -9.26 -15.46 16.71
CA ARG A 136 -9.07 -15.80 18.14
C ARG A 136 -10.36 -15.70 18.96
N GLY A 137 -11.47 -15.27 18.38
CA GLY A 137 -12.76 -15.19 19.05
C GLY A 137 -13.15 -13.83 19.60
N TYR A 138 -12.32 -12.79 19.45
CA TYR A 138 -12.62 -11.43 19.91
C TYR A 138 -13.90 -10.89 19.28
N THR A 139 -14.75 -10.26 20.04
CA THR A 139 -15.91 -9.52 19.55
C THR A 139 -15.49 -8.24 18.84
N TYR A 140 -16.34 -7.67 18.01
CA TYR A 140 -16.04 -6.39 17.31
C TYR A 140 -15.76 -5.25 18.29
N ARG A 141 -16.38 -5.27 19.49
CA ARG A 141 -16.12 -4.28 20.53
C ARG A 141 -14.71 -4.44 21.13
N GLU A 142 -14.31 -5.66 21.39
CA GLU A 142 -12.96 -5.96 21.89
C GLU A 142 -11.89 -5.63 20.85
N VAL A 143 -12.10 -5.99 19.58
CA VAL A 143 -11.21 -5.61 18.49
C VAL A 143 -11.10 -4.09 18.37
N ALA A 144 -12.24 -3.38 18.46
CA ALA A 144 -12.25 -1.91 18.41
C ALA A 144 -11.44 -1.29 19.55
N SER A 145 -11.56 -1.85 20.75
CA SER A 145 -10.80 -1.42 21.94
C SER A 145 -9.32 -1.71 21.79
N GLU A 146 -8.96 -2.94 21.38
CA GLU A 146 -7.57 -3.39 21.22
C GLU A 146 -6.82 -2.57 20.17
N LEU A 147 -7.50 -2.25 19.07
CA LEU A 147 -6.91 -1.56 17.93
C LEU A 147 -7.11 -0.04 17.94
N PHE A 148 -7.73 0.51 18.99
CA PHE A 148 -8.06 1.93 19.14
C PHE A 148 -8.81 2.53 17.95
N ILE A 149 -9.82 1.79 17.42
CA ILE A 149 -10.67 2.21 16.30
C ILE A 149 -12.15 2.09 16.64
N SER A 150 -13.01 2.64 15.80
CA SER A 150 -14.46 2.50 15.97
C SER A 150 -14.94 1.09 15.60
N ILE A 151 -16.04 0.63 16.23
CA ILE A 151 -16.71 -0.64 15.88
C ILE A 151 -17.08 -0.63 14.39
N LYS A 152 -17.51 0.51 13.87
CA LYS A 152 -17.84 0.68 12.45
C LYS A 152 -16.64 0.43 11.54
N THR A 153 -15.46 0.87 11.95
CA THR A 153 -14.20 0.61 11.24
C THR A 153 -13.86 -0.88 11.25
N VAL A 154 -14.07 -1.56 12.40
CA VAL A 154 -13.88 -3.02 12.49
C VAL A 154 -14.82 -3.76 11.52
N GLU A 155 -16.11 -3.38 11.47
CA GLU A 155 -17.07 -3.96 10.53
C GLU A 155 -16.62 -3.80 9.07
N THR A 156 -16.10 -2.63 8.73
CA THR A 156 -15.59 -2.36 7.38
C THR A 156 -14.40 -3.27 7.04
N HIS A 157 -13.42 -3.40 7.95
CA HIS A 157 -12.29 -4.30 7.75
C HIS A 157 -12.71 -5.76 7.66
N VAL A 158 -13.61 -6.23 8.53
CA VAL A 158 -14.12 -7.61 8.49
C VAL A 158 -14.81 -7.89 7.16
N SER A 159 -15.65 -6.96 6.69
CA SER A 159 -16.33 -7.11 5.40
C SER A 159 -15.33 -7.18 4.23
N ALA A 160 -14.28 -6.38 4.27
CA ALA A 160 -13.20 -6.40 3.28
C ALA A 160 -12.43 -7.73 3.31
N VAL A 161 -12.10 -8.23 4.51
CA VAL A 161 -11.43 -9.54 4.69
C VAL A 161 -12.28 -10.67 4.13
N LEU A 162 -13.57 -10.76 4.51
CA LEU A 162 -14.47 -11.80 4.03
C LEU A 162 -14.58 -11.81 2.50
N ARG A 163 -14.71 -10.62 1.90
CA ARG A 163 -14.75 -10.49 0.44
C ARG A 163 -13.45 -10.93 -0.23
N LYS A 164 -12.30 -10.52 0.29
CA LYS A 164 -10.97 -10.85 -0.28
C LYS A 164 -10.63 -12.33 -0.18
N LEU A 165 -11.04 -12.97 0.91
CA LEU A 165 -10.86 -14.40 1.15
C LEU A 165 -12.02 -15.25 0.60
N GLN A 166 -13.02 -14.63 -0.03
CA GLN A 166 -14.22 -15.29 -0.56
C GLN A 166 -15.00 -16.10 0.50
N LEU A 167 -15.05 -15.59 1.72
CA LEU A 167 -15.75 -16.19 2.84
C LEU A 167 -17.10 -15.48 3.08
N SER A 168 -18.13 -16.22 3.49
CA SER A 168 -19.47 -15.70 3.63
C SER A 168 -19.76 -15.12 5.02
N ASN A 169 -19.02 -15.55 6.05
CA ASN A 169 -19.30 -15.15 7.42
C ASN A 169 -18.08 -15.34 8.34
N ARG A 170 -18.20 -14.77 9.55
CA ARG A 170 -17.17 -14.84 10.60
C ARG A 170 -16.79 -16.27 11.01
N ASN A 171 -17.75 -17.20 11.05
CA ASN A 171 -17.47 -18.58 11.45
C ASN A 171 -16.61 -19.30 10.42
N GLU A 172 -16.81 -18.98 9.15
CA GLU A 172 -15.94 -19.47 8.07
C GLU A 172 -14.54 -18.88 8.19
N LEU A 173 -14.42 -17.60 8.53
CA LEU A 173 -13.12 -16.95 8.77
C LEU A 173 -12.36 -17.63 9.91
N THR A 174 -13.02 -17.92 11.02
CA THR A 174 -12.39 -18.63 12.16
C THR A 174 -11.90 -20.03 11.76
N ARG A 175 -12.73 -20.80 11.05
CA ARG A 175 -12.34 -22.14 10.55
C ARG A 175 -11.20 -22.07 9.54
N TRP A 176 -11.26 -21.10 8.62
CA TRP A 176 -10.23 -20.84 7.63
C TRP A 176 -8.87 -20.54 8.29
N ALA A 177 -8.85 -19.66 9.29
CA ALA A 177 -7.65 -19.30 10.05
C ALA A 177 -7.10 -20.47 10.88
N ALA A 178 -7.97 -21.25 11.51
CA ALA A 178 -7.59 -22.44 12.28
C ALA A 178 -6.94 -23.50 11.39
N ALA A 179 -7.48 -23.77 10.20
CA ALA A 179 -6.93 -24.73 9.24
C ALA A 179 -5.50 -24.35 8.78
N ARG A 180 -5.16 -23.05 8.80
CA ARG A 180 -3.85 -22.53 8.40
C ARG A 180 -2.90 -22.24 9.57
N ARG A 181 -3.29 -22.59 10.80
CA ARG A 181 -2.52 -22.36 12.05
C ARG A 181 -2.15 -20.89 12.28
N LEU A 182 -3.06 -19.97 11.94
CA LEU A 182 -2.89 -18.53 12.09
C LEU A 182 -3.41 -17.97 13.43
N LEU A 183 -3.74 -18.83 14.37
CA LEU A 183 -4.29 -18.51 15.70
C LEU A 183 -3.21 -18.29 16.73
#